data_f0923223e3248b7e33880246150bca0b
#
_entry.id   f0923223e3248b7e33880246150bca0b
#
_cell.length_a   1.000
_cell.length_b   1.000
_cell.length_c   1.000
_cell.angle_alpha   90.00
_cell.angle_beta   90.00
_cell.angle_gamma   90.00
#
_symmetry.space_group_name_H-M   'P 1'
#
loop_
_entity.id
_entity.type
_entity.pdbx_description
1 polymer ?
#
loop_
_entity_poly.entity_id
_entity_poly.type
_entity_poly.pdbx_seq_one_letter_code
_entity_poly.pdbx_strand_id
1 'polypeptide(L)'
;MDLTVLFKLTYGLYVVGAFDGTRPVGCTINTCFQVTSENPTVAISLNKQNYTLEAIRKHNRFSLSIIAEETDTMVIGKFGFFSSRDTDKYADFGYTPCNGAPLVNGTFAGRLILDAINYVDCGTHVLVVAKVVDTVPGQGTPMTYEYYHRVVKGRAPKTAPTYAGD
;
A
#
# COMPACT_ATOMS: atom_id res chain seq x y z
N MET A 1 -20.31 18.48 -12.71
CA MET A 1 -19.27 18.49 -11.65
C MET A 1 -17.91 18.27 -12.31
N ASP A 2 -16.94 19.13 -12.05
CA ASP A 2 -15.57 18.97 -12.58
C ASP A 2 -14.75 18.11 -11.62
N LEU A 3 -14.53 16.86 -11.98
CA LEU A 3 -13.79 15.89 -11.17
C LEU A 3 -12.26 16.08 -11.26
N THR A 4 -11.76 16.91 -12.19
CA THR A 4 -10.32 17.16 -12.31
C THR A 4 -9.72 17.83 -11.06
N VAL A 5 -10.56 18.49 -10.26
CA VAL A 5 -10.18 19.05 -8.97
C VAL A 5 -9.63 17.98 -8.02
N LEU A 6 -10.13 16.73 -8.10
CA LEU A 6 -9.65 15.62 -7.27
C LEU A 6 -8.18 15.26 -7.55
N PHE A 7 -7.65 15.57 -8.74
CA PHE A 7 -6.24 15.37 -9.07
C PHE A 7 -5.30 16.35 -8.34
N LYS A 8 -5.84 17.34 -7.65
CA LYS A 8 -5.08 18.25 -6.81
C LYS A 8 -4.84 17.72 -5.40
N LEU A 9 -5.51 16.63 -5.01
CA LEU A 9 -5.22 15.95 -3.76
C LEU A 9 -3.83 15.32 -3.83
N THR A 10 -3.11 15.39 -2.71
CA THR A 10 -1.76 14.82 -2.62
C THR A 10 -1.81 13.38 -2.13
N TYR A 11 -1.01 12.52 -2.75
CA TYR A 11 -0.90 11.11 -2.42
C TYR A 11 0.58 10.70 -2.38
N GLY A 12 0.87 9.69 -1.56
CA GLY A 12 2.13 8.96 -1.64
C GLY A 12 2.02 7.72 -2.51
N LEU A 13 2.98 6.81 -2.35
CA LEU A 13 2.94 5.45 -2.88
C LEU A 13 3.46 4.48 -1.82
N TYR A 14 2.78 3.34 -1.69
CA TYR A 14 3.02 2.40 -0.62
C TYR A 14 2.84 0.97 -1.11
N VAL A 15 3.61 0.03 -0.53
CA VAL A 15 3.34 -1.40 -0.65
C VAL A 15 2.71 -1.88 0.64
N VAL A 16 1.51 -2.44 0.54
CA VAL A 16 0.83 -3.15 1.63
C VAL A 16 1.18 -4.62 1.54
N GLY A 17 1.57 -5.23 2.66
CA GLY A 17 1.88 -6.66 2.75
C GLY A 17 1.11 -7.35 3.88
N ALA A 18 0.59 -8.54 3.64
CA ALA A 18 -0.06 -9.38 4.64
C ALA A 18 0.31 -10.85 4.42
N PHE A 19 0.09 -11.69 5.43
CA PHE A 19 0.18 -13.14 5.24
C PHE A 19 -1.20 -13.73 4.96
N ASP A 20 -1.28 -14.63 4.00
CA ASP A 20 -2.39 -15.57 3.80
C ASP A 20 -1.89 -16.96 4.19
N GLY A 21 -2.18 -17.37 5.43
CA GLY A 21 -1.48 -18.47 6.06
C GLY A 21 0.01 -18.14 6.21
N THR A 22 0.87 -18.89 5.53
CA THR A 22 2.33 -18.64 5.50
C THR A 22 2.80 -17.89 4.26
N ARG A 23 1.91 -17.69 3.28
CA ARG A 23 2.24 -17.06 2.00
C ARG A 23 2.15 -15.53 2.11
N PRO A 24 3.21 -14.79 1.76
CA PRO A 24 3.13 -13.34 1.69
C PRO A 24 2.31 -12.92 0.46
N VAL A 25 1.42 -11.96 0.66
CA VAL A 25 0.62 -11.32 -0.37
C VAL A 25 0.71 -9.81 -0.22
N GLY A 26 0.52 -9.05 -1.30
CA GLY A 26 0.64 -7.61 -1.21
C GLY A 26 0.12 -6.87 -2.43
N CYS A 27 -0.01 -5.57 -2.28
CA CYS A 27 -0.41 -4.66 -3.36
C CYS A 27 0.19 -3.27 -3.18
N THR A 28 0.32 -2.55 -4.29
CA THR A 28 0.64 -1.12 -4.28
C THR A 28 -0.64 -0.30 -4.12
N ILE A 29 -0.58 0.70 -3.26
CA ILE A 29 -1.64 1.69 -3.07
C ILE A 29 -1.06 3.11 -3.08
N ASN A 30 -1.92 4.11 -3.31
CA ASN A 30 -1.54 5.52 -3.23
C ASN A 30 -2.22 6.27 -2.07
N THR A 31 -3.13 5.65 -1.37
CA THR A 31 -3.93 6.31 -0.34
C THR A 31 -3.57 5.80 1.04
N CYS A 32 -2.82 6.60 1.77
CA CYS A 32 -2.53 6.41 3.19
C CYS A 32 -2.37 7.78 3.84
N PHE A 33 -2.95 7.95 5.03
CA PHE A 33 -2.75 9.15 5.85
C PHE A 33 -2.81 8.83 7.33
N GLN A 34 -2.09 9.63 8.13
CA GLN A 34 -2.14 9.54 9.58
C GLN A 34 -3.43 10.16 10.10
N VAL A 35 -4.13 9.45 10.98
CA VAL A 35 -5.41 9.87 11.56
C VAL A 35 -5.18 10.54 12.93
N THR A 36 -4.34 9.93 13.78
CA THR A 36 -4.07 10.44 15.13
C THR A 36 -2.57 10.40 15.43
N SER A 37 -2.08 11.31 16.29
CA SER A 37 -0.71 11.32 16.79
C SER A 37 -0.58 10.60 18.13
N GLU A 38 -1.53 10.81 19.02
CA GLU A 38 -1.65 10.06 20.27
C GLU A 38 -2.28 8.70 19.96
N ASN A 39 -1.69 7.59 20.41
CA ASN A 39 -2.03 6.24 19.96
C ASN A 39 -2.07 6.17 18.42
N PRO A 40 -0.93 6.28 17.74
CA PRO A 40 -0.88 6.60 16.32
C PRO A 40 -1.66 5.60 15.49
N THR A 41 -2.58 6.14 14.68
CA THR A 41 -3.38 5.40 13.73
C THR A 41 -3.21 5.98 12.33
N VAL A 42 -3.34 5.12 11.34
CA VAL A 42 -3.36 5.46 9.93
C VAL A 42 -4.62 4.91 9.26
N ALA A 43 -5.00 5.48 8.14
CA ALA A 43 -6.06 4.96 7.30
C ALA A 43 -5.52 4.72 5.89
N ILE A 44 -5.89 3.57 5.30
CA ILE A 44 -5.57 3.20 3.92
C ILE A 44 -6.85 2.85 3.17
N SER A 45 -6.85 3.05 1.85
CA SER A 45 -7.98 2.67 0.98
C SER A 45 -7.59 1.49 0.10
N LEU A 46 -8.36 0.41 0.17
CA LEU A 46 -8.17 -0.81 -0.62
C LEU A 46 -9.42 -1.12 -1.44
N ASN A 47 -9.23 -1.45 -2.71
CA ASN A 47 -10.33 -1.93 -3.55
C ASN A 47 -10.87 -3.26 -3.00
N LYS A 48 -12.20 -3.43 -3.01
CA LYS A 48 -12.86 -4.65 -2.51
C LYS A 48 -12.44 -5.93 -3.24
N GLN A 49 -12.00 -5.83 -4.49
CA GLN A 49 -11.51 -6.95 -5.28
C GLN A 49 -10.05 -7.32 -4.99
N ASN A 50 -9.36 -6.52 -4.16
CA ASN A 50 -7.95 -6.74 -3.86
C ASN A 50 -7.76 -7.93 -2.92
N TYR A 51 -7.01 -8.94 -3.36
CA TYR A 51 -6.74 -10.14 -2.56
C TYR A 51 -6.02 -9.86 -1.24
N THR A 52 -5.19 -8.81 -1.21
CA THR A 52 -4.50 -8.40 0.03
C THR A 52 -5.49 -7.96 1.11
N LEU A 53 -6.62 -7.33 0.73
CA LEU A 53 -7.69 -6.98 1.68
C LEU A 53 -8.31 -8.24 2.31
N GLU A 54 -8.51 -9.30 1.53
CA GLU A 54 -9.01 -10.59 2.06
C GLU A 54 -8.06 -11.17 3.11
N ALA A 55 -6.75 -11.13 2.83
CA ALA A 55 -5.72 -11.59 3.77
C ALA A 55 -5.67 -10.75 5.05
N ILE A 56 -5.75 -9.42 4.93
CA ILE A 56 -5.79 -8.52 6.10
C ILE A 56 -7.01 -8.83 6.99
N ARG A 57 -8.19 -9.06 6.40
CA ARG A 57 -9.41 -9.37 7.16
C ARG A 57 -9.33 -10.66 7.98
N LYS A 58 -8.45 -11.60 7.60
CA LYS A 58 -8.28 -12.86 8.34
C LYS A 58 -7.53 -12.68 9.67
N HIS A 59 -6.55 -11.80 9.69
CA HIS A 59 -5.61 -11.68 10.82
C HIS A 59 -5.46 -10.26 11.37
N ASN A 60 -6.02 -9.26 10.69
CA ASN A 60 -5.89 -7.82 10.95
C ASN A 60 -4.45 -7.27 10.91
N ARG A 61 -3.42 -8.14 10.89
CA ARG A 61 -2.01 -7.77 10.88
C ARG A 61 -1.51 -7.60 9.45
N PHE A 62 -0.85 -6.44 9.18
CA PHE A 62 -0.26 -6.16 7.89
C PHE A 62 0.88 -5.15 7.99
N SER A 63 1.66 -5.02 6.94
CA SER A 63 2.72 -4.03 6.80
C SER A 63 2.35 -2.97 5.77
N LEU A 64 2.97 -1.79 5.91
CA LEU A 64 2.95 -0.73 4.92
C LEU A 64 4.37 -0.23 4.73
N SER A 65 4.92 -0.40 3.53
CA SER A 65 6.23 0.10 3.14
C SER A 65 6.07 1.38 2.33
N ILE A 66 6.68 2.48 2.79
CA ILE A 66 6.64 3.79 2.14
C ILE A 66 7.64 3.76 0.99
N ILE A 67 7.16 3.84 -0.25
CA ILE A 67 8.00 3.82 -1.44
C ILE A 67 8.83 5.11 -1.47
N ALA A 68 10.14 4.96 -1.69
CA ALA A 68 11.07 6.06 -1.89
C ALA A 68 11.30 6.31 -3.38
N GLU A 69 11.80 7.48 -3.74
CA GLU A 69 12.24 7.78 -5.12
C GLU A 69 13.35 6.81 -5.58
N GLU A 70 14.12 6.28 -4.62
CA GLU A 70 15.21 5.31 -4.82
C GLU A 70 14.74 3.85 -4.80
N THR A 71 13.47 3.59 -4.53
CA THR A 71 12.91 2.23 -4.59
C THR A 71 12.91 1.72 -6.02
N ASP A 72 13.25 0.45 -6.22
CA ASP A 72 13.14 -0.20 -7.54
C ASP A 72 11.70 -0.09 -8.05
N THR A 73 11.51 0.60 -9.16
CA THR A 73 10.19 0.84 -9.76
C THR A 73 9.48 -0.43 -10.21
N MET A 74 10.21 -1.54 -10.40
CA MET A 74 9.61 -2.85 -10.68
C MET A 74 8.70 -3.32 -9.53
N VAL A 75 8.98 -2.92 -8.29
CA VAL A 75 8.11 -3.19 -7.13
C VAL A 75 6.72 -2.58 -7.36
N ILE A 76 6.67 -1.32 -7.81
CA ILE A 76 5.40 -0.62 -8.07
C ILE A 76 4.58 -1.37 -9.12
N GLY A 77 5.22 -1.77 -10.22
CA GLY A 77 4.58 -2.52 -11.30
C GLY A 77 4.09 -3.89 -10.85
N LYS A 78 4.96 -4.67 -10.22
CA LYS A 78 4.64 -6.03 -9.78
C LYS A 78 3.52 -6.06 -8.73
N PHE A 79 3.58 -5.18 -7.73
CA PHE A 79 2.58 -5.12 -6.67
C PHE A 79 1.31 -4.38 -7.09
N GLY A 80 1.38 -3.49 -8.09
CA GLY A 80 0.25 -2.67 -8.55
C GLY A 80 -0.64 -3.30 -9.61
N PHE A 81 -0.06 -4.04 -10.57
CA PHE A 81 -0.78 -4.50 -11.76
C PHE A 81 -1.13 -5.99 -11.77
N PHE A 82 -0.56 -6.78 -10.89
CA PHE A 82 -0.85 -8.21 -10.77
C PHE A 82 -1.68 -8.51 -9.53
N SER A 83 -2.48 -9.59 -9.57
CA SER A 83 -3.19 -10.07 -8.39
C SER A 83 -2.32 -11.04 -7.60
N SER A 84 -2.28 -10.90 -6.26
CA SER A 84 -1.67 -11.91 -5.39
C SER A 84 -2.45 -13.22 -5.36
N ARG A 85 -3.65 -13.28 -5.94
CA ARG A 85 -4.40 -14.52 -6.11
C ARG A 85 -3.67 -15.49 -7.02
N ASP A 86 -3.11 -14.96 -8.13
CA ASP A 86 -2.55 -15.76 -9.22
C ASP A 86 -1.02 -15.62 -9.36
N THR A 87 -0.42 -14.66 -8.65
CA THR A 87 0.99 -14.32 -8.79
C THR A 87 1.68 -14.25 -7.43
N ASP A 88 2.79 -14.96 -7.27
CA ASP A 88 3.73 -14.71 -6.17
C ASP A 88 4.56 -13.46 -6.48
N LYS A 89 4.16 -12.34 -5.88
CA LYS A 89 4.83 -11.05 -6.10
C LYS A 89 6.14 -10.93 -5.34
N TYR A 90 6.31 -11.71 -4.29
CA TYR A 90 7.51 -11.70 -3.46
C TYR A 90 8.64 -12.56 -4.02
N ALA A 91 8.37 -13.45 -4.98
CA ALA A 91 9.38 -14.32 -5.58
C ALA A 91 10.58 -13.55 -6.16
N ASP A 92 10.32 -12.37 -6.76
CA ASP A 92 11.37 -11.57 -7.40
C ASP A 92 12.15 -10.68 -6.41
N PHE A 93 11.57 -10.35 -5.26
CA PHE A 93 12.15 -9.39 -4.31
C PHE A 93 12.52 -10.01 -2.98
N GLY A 94 11.88 -11.10 -2.60
CA GLY A 94 11.96 -11.64 -1.25
C GLY A 94 11.23 -10.78 -0.21
N TYR A 95 11.22 -11.26 1.02
CA TYR A 95 10.64 -10.53 2.15
C TYR A 95 11.35 -10.89 3.45
N THR A 96 11.20 -10.00 4.42
CA THR A 96 11.63 -10.22 5.81
C THR A 96 10.37 -10.22 6.70
N PRO A 97 10.10 -11.29 7.45
CA PRO A 97 9.00 -11.29 8.42
C PRO A 97 9.32 -10.31 9.57
N CYS A 98 8.33 -9.49 9.93
CA CYS A 98 8.46 -8.56 11.05
C CYS A 98 7.12 -8.48 11.79
N ASN A 99 7.11 -8.81 13.07
CA ASN A 99 5.94 -8.74 13.97
C ASN A 99 4.63 -9.28 13.33
N GLY A 100 4.72 -10.41 12.60
CA GLY A 100 3.57 -11.06 11.99
C GLY A 100 3.13 -10.50 10.63
N ALA A 101 3.93 -9.62 10.01
CA ALA A 101 3.68 -9.09 8.67
C ALA A 101 4.91 -9.26 7.76
N PRO A 102 4.74 -9.43 6.43
CA PRO A 102 5.86 -9.51 5.49
C PRO A 102 6.29 -8.10 5.07
N LEU A 103 7.56 -7.80 5.22
CA LEU A 103 8.20 -6.60 4.66
C LEU A 103 8.88 -6.98 3.35
N VAL A 104 8.44 -6.45 2.22
CA VAL A 104 9.14 -6.63 0.95
C VAL A 104 10.56 -6.09 1.06
N ASN A 105 11.54 -6.87 0.58
CA ASN A 105 12.94 -6.44 0.60
C ASN A 105 13.19 -5.31 -0.40
N GLY A 106 14.19 -4.49 -0.12
CA GLY A 106 14.57 -3.35 -0.95
C GLY A 106 14.65 -2.04 -0.17
N THR A 107 14.92 -0.95 -0.88
CA THR A 107 15.01 0.40 -0.32
C THR A 107 13.61 1.03 -0.22
N PHE A 108 13.26 1.47 0.98
CA PHE A 108 12.00 2.16 1.28
C PHE A 108 12.30 3.29 2.26
N ALA A 109 11.52 4.38 2.20
CA ALA A 109 11.67 5.52 3.10
C ALA A 109 11.36 5.19 4.58
N GLY A 110 10.56 4.17 4.80
CA GLY A 110 10.21 3.65 6.13
C GLY A 110 9.14 2.57 6.00
N ARG A 111 8.88 1.86 7.08
CA ARG A 111 7.84 0.82 7.12
C ARG A 111 7.07 0.88 8.42
N LEU A 112 5.79 0.54 8.36
CA LEU A 112 4.89 0.42 9.49
C LEU A 112 4.40 -1.02 9.60
N ILE A 113 4.27 -1.51 10.82
CA ILE A 113 3.50 -2.71 11.15
C ILE A 113 2.19 -2.26 11.77
N LEU A 114 1.11 -2.77 11.29
CA LEU A 114 -0.23 -2.25 11.51
C LEU A 114 -1.20 -3.35 11.95
N ASP A 115 -2.11 -2.99 12.84
CA ASP A 115 -3.29 -3.79 13.18
C ASP A 115 -4.56 -3.06 12.74
N ALA A 116 -5.31 -3.65 11.84
CA ALA A 116 -6.62 -3.14 11.44
C ALA A 116 -7.58 -3.17 12.63
N ILE A 117 -8.19 -2.02 12.91
CA ILE A 117 -9.14 -1.85 14.02
C ILE A 117 -10.55 -1.49 13.54
N ASN A 118 -10.69 -1.02 12.31
CA ASN A 118 -11.98 -0.72 11.72
C ASN A 118 -11.95 -0.79 10.19
N TYR A 119 -13.09 -1.15 9.60
CA TYR A 119 -13.30 -1.25 8.16
C TYR A 119 -14.55 -0.48 7.78
N VAL A 120 -14.40 0.58 6.98
CA VAL A 120 -15.51 1.42 6.51
C VAL A 120 -15.78 1.14 5.04
N ASP A 121 -16.99 0.73 4.72
CA ASP A 121 -17.43 0.49 3.35
C ASP A 121 -17.62 1.82 2.61
N CYS A 122 -16.87 2.03 1.52
CA CYS A 122 -16.91 3.21 0.66
C CYS A 122 -17.36 2.86 -0.78
N GLY A 123 -18.23 1.86 -0.95
CA GLY A 123 -18.70 1.41 -2.26
C GLY A 123 -17.71 0.46 -2.93
N THR A 124 -16.87 0.93 -3.85
CA THR A 124 -15.86 0.10 -4.54
C THR A 124 -14.63 -0.20 -3.68
N HIS A 125 -14.40 0.60 -2.65
CA HIS A 125 -13.25 0.50 -1.75
C HIS A 125 -13.67 0.31 -0.30
N VAL A 126 -12.72 -0.12 0.51
CA VAL A 126 -12.82 -0.18 1.97
C VAL A 126 -11.74 0.73 2.53
N LEU A 127 -12.13 1.65 3.41
CA LEU A 127 -11.19 2.38 4.24
C LEU A 127 -10.84 1.51 5.45
N VAL A 128 -9.58 1.12 5.55
CA VAL A 128 -9.06 0.35 6.68
C VAL A 128 -8.37 1.30 7.63
N VAL A 129 -8.92 1.46 8.83
CA VAL A 129 -8.28 2.21 9.91
C VAL A 129 -7.45 1.23 10.74
N ALA A 130 -6.20 1.56 10.96
CA ALA A 130 -5.25 0.65 11.61
C ALA A 130 -4.38 1.38 12.65
N LYS A 131 -4.15 0.70 13.76
CA LYS A 131 -3.20 1.13 14.80
C LYS A 131 -1.77 0.82 14.35
N VAL A 132 -0.87 1.76 14.55
CA VAL A 132 0.57 1.53 14.37
C VAL A 132 1.07 0.71 15.57
N VAL A 133 1.62 -0.47 15.28
CA VAL A 133 2.15 -1.41 16.29
C VAL A 133 3.65 -1.29 16.40
N ASP A 134 4.33 -1.09 15.26
CA ASP A 134 5.78 -0.97 15.18
C ASP A 134 6.19 -0.19 13.94
N THR A 135 7.40 0.32 13.94
CA THR A 135 7.98 1.07 12.82
C THR A 135 9.41 0.59 12.54
N VAL A 136 9.76 0.53 11.27
CA VAL A 136 11.11 0.23 10.81
C VAL A 136 11.63 1.43 10.05
N PRO A 137 12.65 2.13 10.55
CA PRO A 137 13.30 3.22 9.82
C PRO A 137 13.78 2.77 8.44
N GLY A 138 13.73 3.64 7.47
CA GLY A 138 14.20 3.40 6.12
C GLY A 138 15.13 4.50 5.64
N GLN A 139 15.32 4.57 4.32
CA GLN A 139 16.17 5.54 3.65
C GLN A 139 15.49 6.03 2.37
N GLY A 140 15.92 7.19 1.90
CA GLY A 140 15.45 7.79 0.67
C GLY A 140 14.32 8.80 0.85
N THR A 141 13.99 9.49 -0.23
CA THR A 141 12.94 10.50 -0.28
C THR A 141 11.60 9.84 -0.53
N PRO A 142 10.57 10.02 0.33
CA PRO A 142 9.25 9.45 0.07
C PRO A 142 8.72 9.87 -1.32
N MET A 143 8.35 8.89 -2.14
CA MET A 143 7.83 9.13 -3.47
C MET A 143 6.40 9.65 -3.39
N THR A 144 6.14 10.82 -3.99
CA THR A 144 4.77 11.30 -4.18
C THR A 144 4.15 10.69 -5.43
N TYR A 145 2.81 10.61 -5.46
CA TYR A 145 2.09 10.14 -6.63
C TYR A 145 2.31 11.05 -7.85
N GLU A 146 2.45 12.37 -7.62
CA GLU A 146 2.83 13.33 -8.65
C GLU A 146 4.22 13.03 -9.25
N TYR A 147 5.23 12.76 -8.40
CA TYR A 147 6.56 12.37 -8.86
C TYR A 147 6.51 11.10 -9.72
N TYR A 148 5.76 10.10 -9.27
CA TYR A 148 5.58 8.86 -10.01
C TYR A 148 5.01 9.09 -11.42
N HIS A 149 4.00 9.94 -11.57
CA HIS A 149 3.43 10.24 -12.89
C HIS A 149 4.31 11.15 -13.73
N ARG A 150 4.88 12.19 -13.14
CA ARG A 150 5.62 13.23 -13.87
C ARG A 150 7.05 12.81 -14.22
N VAL A 151 7.75 12.16 -13.29
CA VAL A 151 9.18 11.82 -13.43
C VAL A 151 9.36 10.36 -13.85
N VAL A 152 8.75 9.42 -13.13
CA VAL A 152 8.86 7.98 -13.43
C VAL A 152 8.02 7.59 -14.66
N LYS A 153 7.03 8.41 -15.05
CA LYS A 153 6.08 8.15 -16.15
C LYS A 153 5.23 6.89 -15.92
N GLY A 154 4.97 6.59 -14.65
CA GLY A 154 4.15 5.46 -14.24
C GLY A 154 2.67 5.65 -14.52
N ARG A 155 1.93 4.55 -14.56
CA ARG A 155 0.47 4.52 -14.79
C ARG A 155 -0.27 4.01 -13.57
N ALA A 156 -1.55 4.40 -13.43
CA ALA A 156 -2.44 3.86 -12.41
C ALA A 156 -3.18 2.62 -12.93
N PRO A 157 -3.31 1.55 -12.14
CA PRO A 157 -4.20 0.44 -12.50
C PRO A 157 -5.67 0.89 -12.42
N LYS A 158 -6.55 0.26 -13.22
CA LYS A 158 -8.00 0.57 -13.25
C LYS A 158 -8.71 0.45 -11.89
N THR A 159 -8.13 -0.28 -10.97
CA THR A 159 -8.63 -0.48 -9.60
C THR A 159 -8.13 0.56 -8.59
N ALA A 160 -7.31 1.53 -9.02
CA ALA A 160 -6.87 2.61 -8.13
C ALA A 160 -8.03 3.58 -7.84
N PRO A 161 -8.14 4.11 -6.61
CA PRO A 161 -9.18 5.09 -6.27
C PRO A 161 -9.08 6.39 -7.07
N THR A 162 -7.91 6.67 -7.64
CA THR A 162 -7.58 7.86 -8.43
C THR A 162 -7.54 7.59 -9.94
N TYR A 163 -7.99 6.41 -10.40
CA TYR A 163 -8.04 6.12 -11.83
C TYR A 163 -9.09 6.99 -12.54
N ALA A 164 -8.67 7.72 -13.55
CA ALA A 164 -9.48 8.71 -14.26
C ALA A 164 -9.99 8.24 -15.64
N GLY A 165 -9.69 7.01 -16.03
CA GLY A 165 -9.91 6.55 -17.40
C GLY A 165 -8.78 6.96 -18.35
N ASP A 166 -8.73 6.34 -19.50
CA ASP A 166 -7.87 6.71 -20.63
C ASP A 166 -8.56 7.80 -21.46
#